data_9d720f03e4e128e425b5e6f0edc18fe7
#
_entry.id   9d720f03e4e128e425b5e6f0edc18fe7
#
_cell.length_a   1.000
_cell.length_b   1.000
_cell.length_c   1.000
_cell.angle_alpha   90.00
_cell.angle_beta   90.00
_cell.angle_gamma   90.00
#
_symmetry.space_group_name_H-M   'P 1'
#
loop_
_entity.id
_entity.type
_entity.pdbx_description
1 polymer ?
#
loop_
_entity_poly.entity_id
_entity_poly.type
_entity_poly.pdbx_seq_one_letter_code
_entity_poly.pdbx_strand_id
1 'polypeptide(L)'
;MVSAAIWQGLPAWCRAGALAVAVLGLVGCRSSASESGAAMQAVPVRVAAVTSDVRAQALHFAGVARARQRASLTFQVGGTLATRPLEIGQQVVAGQVLATLYNPQLEPARDAARARLAELQAQSAQARRDAQRTEQLFERGVLSQADQEQQRARLQALEAGVRNARAALQQREQMNSETRLRAPFDGSIDALLVEPGEFVAAGQPVLQLAAGSGLEVEVLVPASLLQGLEVGATLPVWSSLDGQQWQGRVAEVGRGSGFGSSLYPLVVSLPGGRAGDAVEVGLQPAGAQRLSVPLAAVMRSAQGL
;
A
#
# COMPACT_ATOMS: atom_id res chain seq x y z
N MET A 1 66.30 -33.14 44.26
CA MET A 1 67.30 -32.98 45.34
C MET A 1 66.74 -33.73 46.51
N VAL A 2 67.44 -34.87 46.74
CA VAL A 2 68.21 -35.24 47.92
C VAL A 2 67.24 -35.63 49.04
N SER A 3 67.26 -36.79 49.69
CA SER A 3 68.21 -37.83 49.95
C SER A 3 67.45 -38.80 50.85
N ALA A 4 67.36 -40.00 50.58
CA ALA A 4 68.25 -41.08 50.92
C ALA A 4 68.54 -41.20 52.40
N ALA A 5 68.24 -42.32 52.82
CA ALA A 5 69.10 -43.27 53.52
C ALA A 5 68.90 -43.47 55.01
N ILE A 6 68.76 -44.70 55.29
CA ILE A 6 69.55 -45.53 56.09
C ILE A 6 69.02 -45.67 57.52
N TRP A 7 68.76 -46.86 58.08
CA TRP A 7 69.67 -47.87 58.63
C TRP A 7 68.91 -49.15 59.02
N GLN A 8 69.14 -50.25 58.53
CA GLN A 8 69.97 -51.36 58.98
C GLN A 8 70.07 -51.48 60.51
N GLY A 9 69.81 -52.61 60.99
CA GLY A 9 70.25 -53.09 62.26
C GLY A 9 69.47 -54.24 62.87
N LEU A 10 69.81 -55.41 62.52
CA LEU A 10 69.55 -56.69 63.17
C LEU A 10 69.83 -56.64 64.69
N PRO A 11 69.43 -57.61 65.60
CA PRO A 11 69.47 -59.03 65.31
C PRO A 11 68.34 -59.90 65.82
N ALA A 12 68.38 -61.09 65.30
CA ALA A 12 67.67 -62.25 65.71
C ALA A 12 67.87 -62.57 67.19
N TRP A 13 66.81 -62.91 67.77
CA TRP A 13 66.76 -63.90 68.89
C TRP A 13 65.31 -63.88 69.39
N CYS A 14 64.53 -64.73 69.06
CA CYS A 14 64.11 -65.95 69.75
C CYS A 14 62.98 -66.59 68.91
N ARG A 15 63.50 -67.57 68.25
CA ARG A 15 62.67 -68.74 67.95
C ARG A 15 62.27 -69.38 69.24
N ALA A 16 61.10 -69.78 69.36
CA ALA A 16 60.55 -70.83 70.19
C ALA A 16 59.40 -70.37 71.15
N GLY A 17 58.35 -70.99 70.94
CA GLY A 17 57.19 -70.96 71.82
C GLY A 17 55.91 -70.99 70.96
N ALA A 18 55.77 -71.99 70.22
CA ALA A 18 55.05 -73.22 70.44
C ALA A 18 53.63 -73.00 70.93
N LEU A 19 52.75 -73.37 70.01
CA LEU A 19 51.53 -74.11 70.35
C LEU A 19 51.07 -73.94 71.81
N ALA A 20 49.99 -73.24 71.92
CA ALA A 20 48.86 -73.64 72.73
C ALA A 20 47.85 -72.49 72.72
N VAL A 21 46.74 -72.84 72.47
CA VAL A 21 45.42 -72.44 72.76
C VAL A 21 44.64 -72.03 71.48
N ALA A 22 44.39 -73.10 70.75
CA ALA A 22 43.10 -73.28 70.09
C ALA A 22 42.03 -73.27 71.20
N VAL A 23 40.90 -72.82 70.85
CA VAL A 23 39.65 -72.96 71.58
C VAL A 23 39.26 -71.70 72.42
N LEU A 24 38.12 -71.28 72.07
CA LEU A 24 37.19 -70.33 72.59
C LEU A 24 37.23 -68.92 71.93
N GLY A 25 36.35 -68.82 71.03
CA GLY A 25 35.96 -67.56 70.44
C GLY A 25 34.91 -67.69 69.35
N LEU A 26 34.04 -68.69 69.46
CA LEU A 26 32.74 -68.67 68.88
C LEU A 26 31.99 -67.54 69.56
N VAL A 27 31.45 -66.72 68.84
CA VAL A 27 30.34 -65.72 69.02
C VAL A 27 30.78 -64.37 68.41
N GLY A 28 30.16 -64.08 67.32
CA GLY A 28 30.27 -62.75 66.72
C GLY A 28 29.94 -62.71 65.23
N CYS A 29 28.97 -63.49 64.71
CA CYS A 29 28.37 -63.14 63.47
C CYS A 29 27.57 -61.84 63.65
N ARG A 30 28.26 -60.71 63.52
CA ARG A 30 27.60 -59.47 63.18
C ARG A 30 27.49 -59.49 61.68
N SER A 31 26.27 -59.80 61.19
CA SER A 31 25.84 -59.50 59.87
C SER A 31 25.92 -57.97 59.72
N SER A 32 27.02 -57.48 59.21
CA SER A 32 26.99 -56.16 58.59
C SER A 32 26.08 -56.29 57.35
N ALA A 33 24.80 -55.92 57.53
CA ALA A 33 23.97 -55.60 56.43
C ALA A 33 24.73 -54.49 55.69
N SER A 34 25.44 -54.82 54.65
CA SER A 34 25.80 -53.87 53.64
C SER A 34 24.45 -53.38 53.09
N GLU A 35 23.99 -52.25 53.60
CA GLU A 35 23.08 -51.44 52.80
C GLU A 35 23.82 -51.20 51.45
N SER A 36 23.52 -52.07 50.54
CA SER A 36 23.76 -51.81 49.12
C SER A 36 22.88 -50.63 48.76
N GLY A 37 23.30 -49.45 49.20
CA GLY A 37 22.83 -48.22 48.60
C GLY A 37 23.02 -48.45 47.11
N ALA A 38 21.89 -48.69 46.43
CA ALA A 38 21.90 -48.66 44.96
C ALA A 38 22.57 -47.36 44.58
N ALA A 39 23.84 -47.45 44.23
CA ALA A 39 24.56 -46.34 43.67
C ALA A 39 23.70 -45.96 42.42
N MET A 40 22.98 -44.87 42.54
CA MET A 40 22.34 -44.30 41.39
C MET A 40 23.41 -44.15 40.33
N GLN A 41 23.39 -45.07 39.37
CA GLN A 41 24.27 -44.95 38.22
C GLN A 41 23.92 -43.63 37.55
N ALA A 42 24.82 -42.68 37.67
CA ALA A 42 24.73 -41.42 36.97
C ALA A 42 24.63 -41.70 35.45
N VAL A 43 23.50 -41.46 34.89
CA VAL A 43 23.30 -41.58 33.46
C VAL A 43 23.98 -40.37 32.83
N PRO A 44 24.99 -40.60 31.99
CA PRO A 44 25.64 -39.49 31.30
C PRO A 44 24.65 -38.83 30.35
N VAL A 45 24.30 -37.58 30.63
CA VAL A 45 23.45 -36.77 29.76
C VAL A 45 24.31 -35.79 28.98
N ARG A 46 24.04 -35.68 27.69
CA ARG A 46 24.62 -34.61 26.89
C ARG A 46 23.71 -33.41 27.01
N VAL A 47 24.24 -32.30 27.46
CA VAL A 47 23.55 -31.01 27.48
C VAL A 47 23.93 -30.24 26.22
N ALA A 48 22.94 -29.63 25.58
CA ALA A 48 23.13 -28.70 24.50
C ALA A 48 22.51 -27.36 24.89
N ALA A 49 23.17 -26.28 24.54
CA ALA A 49 22.62 -24.96 24.75
C ALA A 49 21.42 -24.75 23.86
N VAL A 50 20.35 -24.20 24.42
CA VAL A 50 19.22 -23.70 23.64
C VAL A 50 19.71 -22.45 22.91
N THR A 51 19.72 -22.48 21.59
CA THR A 51 20.08 -21.33 20.78
C THR A 51 18.82 -20.56 20.41
N SER A 52 18.81 -19.25 20.67
CA SER A 52 17.81 -18.35 20.17
C SER A 52 18.21 -17.95 18.76
N ASP A 53 17.59 -18.56 17.75
CA ASP A 53 17.82 -18.14 16.37
C ASP A 53 16.90 -16.97 16.07
N VAL A 54 17.49 -15.77 16.05
CA VAL A 54 16.78 -14.51 15.74
C VAL A 54 16.46 -14.39 14.24
N ARG A 55 16.87 -15.36 13.43
CA ARG A 55 16.50 -15.43 12.02
C ARG A 55 15.05 -15.93 11.88
N ALA A 56 14.12 -15.06 12.23
CA ALA A 56 12.77 -15.22 11.74
C ALA A 56 12.86 -15.23 10.20
N GLN A 57 12.60 -16.38 9.61
CA GLN A 57 12.51 -16.48 8.14
C GLN A 57 11.46 -15.48 7.70
N ALA A 58 11.86 -14.52 6.88
CA ALA A 58 10.90 -13.60 6.29
C ALA A 58 9.87 -14.41 5.50
N LEU A 59 8.60 -14.16 5.75
CA LEU A 59 7.53 -14.69 4.94
C LEU A 59 7.41 -13.81 3.71
N HIS A 60 7.34 -14.44 2.53
CA HIS A 60 7.28 -13.75 1.25
C HIS A 60 5.84 -13.67 0.77
N PHE A 61 5.40 -12.48 0.40
CA PHE A 61 4.07 -12.24 -0.13
C PHE A 61 4.20 -11.71 -1.55
N ALA A 62 3.67 -12.46 -2.50
CA ALA A 62 3.71 -12.10 -3.90
C ALA A 62 2.72 -10.97 -4.20
N GLY A 63 3.12 -10.05 -5.05
CA GLY A 63 2.33 -8.96 -5.59
C GLY A 63 2.82 -8.54 -6.96
N VAL A 64 2.10 -7.61 -7.58
CA VAL A 64 2.49 -7.03 -8.87
C VAL A 64 2.77 -5.55 -8.64
N ALA A 65 3.93 -5.09 -9.10
CA ALA A 65 4.29 -3.69 -9.10
C ALA A 65 3.36 -2.90 -10.01
N ARG A 66 2.82 -1.79 -9.53
CA ARG A 66 1.92 -0.92 -10.30
C ARG A 66 2.30 0.53 -10.11
N ALA A 67 1.94 1.38 -11.07
CA ALA A 67 2.10 2.81 -10.89
C ALA A 67 1.25 3.30 -9.70
N ARG A 68 1.84 4.12 -8.86
CA ARG A 68 1.17 4.71 -7.68
C ARG A 68 -0.04 5.57 -8.08
N GLN A 69 0.10 6.34 -9.14
CA GLN A 69 -0.98 7.17 -9.66
C GLN A 69 -1.46 6.61 -10.98
N ARG A 70 -2.74 6.27 -11.05
CA ARG A 70 -3.42 5.73 -12.23
C ARG A 70 -4.75 6.43 -12.37
N ALA A 71 -5.16 6.68 -13.61
CA ALA A 71 -6.46 7.26 -13.93
C ALA A 71 -7.12 6.49 -15.07
N SER A 72 -8.36 6.10 -14.86
CA SER A 72 -9.25 5.65 -15.93
C SER A 72 -9.97 6.87 -16.48
N LEU A 73 -9.64 7.26 -17.70
CA LEU A 73 -10.12 8.49 -18.30
C LEU A 73 -11.43 8.24 -19.05
N THR A 74 -12.39 9.11 -18.81
CA THR A 74 -13.76 9.04 -19.34
C THR A 74 -14.16 10.39 -19.92
N PHE A 75 -15.03 10.40 -20.92
CA PHE A 75 -15.69 11.63 -21.35
C PHE A 75 -16.90 11.94 -20.44
N GLN A 76 -17.13 13.23 -20.18
CA GLN A 76 -18.32 13.70 -19.44
C GLN A 76 -19.58 13.82 -20.32
N VAL A 77 -19.39 13.75 -21.65
CA VAL A 77 -20.46 13.81 -22.64
C VAL A 77 -20.37 12.60 -23.56
N GLY A 78 -21.51 12.12 -24.07
CA GLY A 78 -21.54 11.01 -25.02
C GLY A 78 -21.35 11.49 -26.46
N GLY A 79 -20.84 10.60 -27.31
CA GLY A 79 -20.64 10.85 -28.74
C GLY A 79 -19.81 9.76 -29.39
N THR A 80 -19.47 9.93 -30.67
CA THR A 80 -18.59 9.00 -31.40
C THR A 80 -17.13 9.41 -31.23
N LEU A 81 -16.25 8.47 -30.89
CA LEU A 81 -14.81 8.71 -30.81
C LEU A 81 -14.28 9.07 -32.18
N ALA A 82 -13.91 10.35 -32.38
CA ALA A 82 -13.45 10.85 -33.68
C ALA A 82 -11.96 10.53 -33.90
N THR A 83 -11.11 10.83 -32.94
CA THR A 83 -9.66 10.60 -33.03
C THR A 83 -9.07 10.18 -31.70
N ARG A 84 -8.09 9.28 -31.76
CA ARG A 84 -7.27 8.82 -30.65
C ARG A 84 -5.87 8.48 -31.17
N PRO A 85 -5.01 9.49 -31.44
CA PRO A 85 -3.67 9.27 -32.00
C PRO A 85 -2.68 8.83 -30.92
N LEU A 86 -2.92 7.66 -30.29
CA LEU A 86 -2.17 7.16 -29.15
C LEU A 86 -1.88 5.67 -29.32
N GLU A 87 -0.73 5.26 -28.78
CA GLU A 87 -0.31 3.87 -28.67
C GLU A 87 -0.10 3.48 -27.20
N ILE A 88 -0.25 2.18 -26.90
CA ILE A 88 0.04 1.65 -25.56
C ILE A 88 1.54 1.83 -25.27
N GLY A 89 1.87 2.30 -24.07
CA GLY A 89 3.23 2.64 -23.65
C GLY A 89 3.70 4.04 -24.05
N GLN A 90 2.93 4.78 -24.87
CA GLN A 90 3.27 6.14 -25.27
C GLN A 90 3.28 7.09 -24.08
N GLN A 91 4.35 7.92 -23.99
CA GLN A 91 4.46 8.97 -22.97
C GLN A 91 3.61 10.18 -23.37
N VAL A 92 2.92 10.75 -22.38
CA VAL A 92 2.07 11.93 -22.53
C VAL A 92 2.33 12.91 -21.39
N VAL A 93 2.08 14.21 -21.66
CA VAL A 93 2.24 15.26 -20.66
C VAL A 93 0.89 15.80 -20.20
N ALA A 94 0.82 16.33 -18.98
CA ALA A 94 -0.38 16.94 -18.42
C ALA A 94 -0.97 18.00 -19.37
N GLY A 95 -2.32 17.97 -19.54
CA GLY A 95 -3.03 18.86 -20.44
C GLY A 95 -3.02 18.46 -21.94
N GLN A 96 -2.18 17.50 -22.34
CA GLN A 96 -2.17 16.99 -23.72
C GLN A 96 -3.53 16.39 -24.06
N VAL A 97 -4.03 16.69 -25.29
CA VAL A 97 -5.27 16.09 -25.79
C VAL A 97 -4.96 14.66 -26.22
N LEU A 98 -5.64 13.71 -25.61
CA LEU A 98 -5.48 12.28 -25.81
C LEU A 98 -6.47 11.72 -26.83
N ALA A 99 -7.69 12.21 -26.77
CA ALA A 99 -8.76 11.77 -27.67
C ALA A 99 -9.77 12.90 -27.89
N THR A 100 -10.49 12.84 -29.02
CA THR A 100 -11.55 13.78 -29.34
C THR A 100 -12.84 13.03 -29.67
N LEU A 101 -13.96 13.60 -29.22
CA LEU A 101 -15.29 13.05 -29.41
C LEU A 101 -16.08 13.92 -30.37
N TYR A 102 -16.78 13.33 -31.30
CA TYR A 102 -17.72 14.01 -32.15
C TYR A 102 -19.16 13.87 -31.62
N ASN A 103 -19.80 15.00 -31.33
CA ASN A 103 -21.19 15.06 -30.99
C ASN A 103 -21.86 16.19 -31.81
N PRO A 104 -22.75 15.86 -32.77
CA PRO A 104 -23.30 16.84 -33.69
C PRO A 104 -24.26 17.83 -33.05
N GLN A 105 -24.65 17.63 -31.79
CA GLN A 105 -25.59 18.50 -31.09
C GLN A 105 -24.89 19.65 -30.32
N LEU A 106 -23.62 19.49 -29.96
CA LEU A 106 -22.96 20.42 -29.03
C LEU A 106 -22.58 21.76 -29.69
N GLU A 107 -22.05 21.73 -30.91
CA GLU A 107 -21.69 22.96 -31.64
C GLU A 107 -22.91 23.84 -31.97
N PRO A 108 -23.99 23.31 -32.59
CA PRO A 108 -25.17 24.11 -32.84
C PRO A 108 -25.80 24.64 -31.55
N ALA A 109 -25.82 23.88 -30.48
CA ALA A 109 -26.37 24.34 -29.20
C ALA A 109 -25.55 25.49 -28.59
N ARG A 110 -24.20 25.45 -28.70
CA ARG A 110 -23.32 26.55 -28.27
C ARG A 110 -23.57 27.80 -29.13
N ASP A 111 -23.67 27.63 -30.45
CA ASP A 111 -23.84 28.75 -31.36
C ASP A 111 -25.23 29.42 -31.19
N ALA A 112 -26.28 28.63 -30.93
CA ALA A 112 -27.60 29.16 -30.58
C ALA A 112 -27.56 29.96 -29.26
N ALA A 113 -26.84 29.45 -28.21
CA ALA A 113 -26.70 30.19 -26.97
C ALA A 113 -25.88 31.49 -27.15
N ARG A 114 -24.87 31.48 -28.01
CA ARG A 114 -24.10 32.67 -28.38
C ARG A 114 -24.94 33.72 -29.10
N ALA A 115 -25.76 33.28 -30.05
CA ALA A 115 -26.69 34.18 -30.76
C ALA A 115 -27.72 34.80 -29.80
N ARG A 116 -28.25 34.01 -28.86
CA ARG A 116 -29.18 34.50 -27.85
C ARG A 116 -28.55 35.53 -26.91
N LEU A 117 -27.29 35.33 -26.50
CA LEU A 117 -26.55 36.31 -25.70
C LEU A 117 -26.35 37.60 -26.49
N ALA A 118 -25.97 37.53 -27.76
CA ALA A 118 -25.80 38.73 -28.62
C ALA A 118 -27.10 39.53 -28.79
N GLU A 119 -28.22 38.83 -28.98
CA GLU A 119 -29.54 39.47 -29.06
C GLU A 119 -29.88 40.25 -27.79
N LEU A 120 -29.75 39.61 -26.61
CA LEU A 120 -30.05 40.25 -25.32
C LEU A 120 -29.07 41.38 -24.99
N GLN A 121 -27.83 41.27 -25.40
CA GLN A 121 -26.85 42.37 -25.27
C GLN A 121 -27.25 43.57 -26.10
N ALA A 122 -27.70 43.39 -27.34
CA ALA A 122 -28.18 44.47 -28.20
C ALA A 122 -29.44 45.15 -27.61
N GLN A 123 -30.41 44.38 -27.10
CA GLN A 123 -31.62 44.89 -26.43
C GLN A 123 -31.28 45.66 -25.15
N SER A 124 -30.34 45.13 -24.31
CA SER A 124 -29.89 45.79 -23.09
C SER A 124 -29.16 47.10 -23.40
N ALA A 125 -28.31 47.11 -24.44
CA ALA A 125 -27.64 48.33 -24.89
C ALA A 125 -28.59 49.39 -25.36
N GLN A 126 -29.69 49.01 -26.08
CA GLN A 126 -30.72 49.95 -26.45
C GLN A 126 -31.47 50.47 -25.22
N ALA A 127 -31.93 49.58 -24.33
CA ALA A 127 -32.65 50.00 -23.11
C ALA A 127 -31.78 50.92 -22.22
N ARG A 128 -30.48 50.74 -22.20
CA ARG A 128 -29.53 51.59 -21.47
C ARG A 128 -29.52 53.02 -22.05
N ARG A 129 -29.47 53.15 -23.37
CA ARG A 129 -29.56 54.47 -24.04
C ARG A 129 -30.90 55.17 -23.77
N ASP A 130 -32.01 54.36 -23.79
CA ASP A 130 -33.36 54.88 -23.53
C ASP A 130 -33.50 55.35 -22.06
N ALA A 131 -33.02 54.56 -21.12
CA ALA A 131 -33.00 54.90 -19.68
C ALA A 131 -32.20 56.17 -19.41
N GLN A 132 -30.98 56.33 -20.03
CA GLN A 132 -30.17 57.54 -19.91
C GLN A 132 -30.88 58.77 -20.48
N ARG A 133 -31.56 58.65 -21.62
CA ARG A 133 -32.34 59.74 -22.21
C ARG A 133 -33.53 60.12 -21.32
N THR A 134 -34.23 59.13 -20.79
CA THR A 134 -35.37 59.35 -19.87
C THR A 134 -34.93 60.05 -18.59
N GLU A 135 -33.74 59.67 -18.03
CA GLU A 135 -33.16 60.30 -16.88
C GLU A 135 -32.90 61.80 -17.11
N GLN A 136 -32.28 62.17 -18.24
CA GLN A 136 -32.02 63.56 -18.61
C GLN A 136 -33.31 64.38 -18.81
N LEU A 137 -34.38 63.78 -19.32
CA LEU A 137 -35.68 64.43 -19.51
C LEU A 137 -36.43 64.60 -18.16
N PHE A 138 -36.32 63.63 -17.27
CA PHE A 138 -36.85 63.72 -15.92
C PHE A 138 -36.16 64.84 -15.10
N GLU A 139 -34.84 64.93 -15.14
CA GLU A 139 -34.07 66.02 -14.50
C GLU A 139 -34.47 67.42 -14.99
N ARG A 140 -34.95 67.53 -16.24
CA ARG A 140 -35.49 68.77 -16.84
C ARG A 140 -36.99 69.01 -16.56
N GLY A 141 -37.60 68.09 -15.77
CA GLY A 141 -39.06 68.21 -15.46
C GLY A 141 -40.04 67.88 -16.60
N VAL A 142 -39.56 67.20 -17.67
CA VAL A 142 -40.37 66.86 -18.85
C VAL A 142 -41.10 65.54 -18.70
N LEU A 143 -40.58 64.61 -17.92
CA LEU A 143 -41.19 63.25 -17.74
C LEU A 143 -41.56 63.02 -16.28
N SER A 144 -42.51 62.06 -16.08
CA SER A 144 -42.91 61.66 -14.74
C SER A 144 -41.91 60.69 -14.10
N GLN A 145 -41.91 60.61 -12.75
CA GLN A 145 -41.13 59.62 -12.00
C GLN A 145 -41.51 58.18 -12.41
N ALA A 146 -42.80 57.91 -12.69
CA ALA A 146 -43.28 56.59 -13.12
C ALA A 146 -42.61 56.13 -14.43
N ASP A 147 -42.43 57.08 -15.40
CA ASP A 147 -41.77 56.78 -16.68
C ASP A 147 -40.30 56.43 -16.47
N GLN A 148 -39.63 57.18 -15.60
CA GLN A 148 -38.21 56.92 -15.23
C GLN A 148 -38.07 55.55 -14.59
N GLU A 149 -38.88 55.21 -13.58
CA GLU A 149 -38.86 53.94 -12.88
C GLU A 149 -39.14 52.76 -13.82
N GLN A 150 -40.10 52.92 -14.75
CA GLN A 150 -40.42 51.91 -15.76
C GLN A 150 -39.22 51.61 -16.67
N GLN A 151 -38.50 52.64 -17.16
CA GLN A 151 -37.33 52.42 -18.01
C GLN A 151 -36.17 51.82 -17.25
N ARG A 152 -35.97 52.21 -15.99
CA ARG A 152 -34.96 51.58 -15.12
C ARG A 152 -35.28 50.12 -14.87
N ALA A 153 -36.52 49.77 -14.55
CA ALA A 153 -36.97 48.40 -14.33
C ALA A 153 -36.78 47.55 -15.61
N ARG A 154 -37.11 48.11 -16.79
CA ARG A 154 -36.86 47.44 -18.07
C ARG A 154 -35.41 47.18 -18.34
N LEU A 155 -34.49 48.14 -18.07
CA LEU A 155 -33.06 47.98 -18.20
C LEU A 155 -32.55 46.87 -17.25
N GLN A 156 -32.95 46.91 -15.99
CA GLN A 156 -32.56 45.90 -15.00
C GLN A 156 -33.00 44.48 -15.40
N ALA A 157 -34.22 44.33 -15.93
CA ALA A 157 -34.74 43.04 -16.44
C ALA A 157 -33.90 42.52 -17.60
N LEU A 158 -33.54 43.38 -18.57
CA LEU A 158 -32.68 42.99 -19.71
C LEU A 158 -31.25 42.69 -19.28
N GLU A 159 -30.69 43.43 -18.34
CA GLU A 159 -29.37 43.14 -17.77
C GLU A 159 -29.36 41.81 -17.02
N ALA A 160 -30.42 41.44 -16.31
CA ALA A 160 -30.60 40.12 -15.73
C ALA A 160 -30.69 39.04 -16.82
N GLY A 161 -31.43 39.31 -17.92
CA GLY A 161 -31.46 38.43 -19.07
C GLY A 161 -30.11 38.16 -19.71
N VAL A 162 -29.28 39.22 -19.86
CA VAL A 162 -27.89 39.09 -20.35
C VAL A 162 -27.03 38.20 -19.42
N ARG A 163 -27.17 38.37 -18.11
CA ARG A 163 -26.43 37.50 -17.15
C ARG A 163 -26.83 36.02 -17.30
N ASN A 164 -28.13 35.76 -17.40
CA ASN A 164 -28.63 34.40 -17.58
C ASN A 164 -28.19 33.78 -18.92
N ALA A 165 -28.26 34.53 -20.03
CA ALA A 165 -27.80 34.06 -21.33
C ALA A 165 -26.28 33.81 -21.35
N ARG A 166 -25.47 34.64 -20.65
CA ARG A 166 -24.06 34.41 -20.52
C ARG A 166 -23.74 33.12 -19.75
N ALA A 167 -24.44 32.86 -18.65
CA ALA A 167 -24.29 31.61 -17.89
C ALA A 167 -24.70 30.40 -18.76
N ALA A 168 -25.76 30.49 -19.54
CA ALA A 168 -26.21 29.46 -20.46
C ALA A 168 -25.14 29.18 -21.55
N LEU A 169 -24.57 30.22 -22.15
CA LEU A 169 -23.45 30.05 -23.11
C LEU A 169 -22.24 29.37 -22.47
N GLN A 170 -21.82 29.82 -21.30
CA GLN A 170 -20.71 29.23 -20.59
C GLN A 170 -20.91 27.72 -20.31
N GLN A 171 -22.13 27.32 -19.93
CA GLN A 171 -22.49 25.91 -19.77
C GLN A 171 -22.33 25.13 -21.07
N ARG A 172 -22.75 25.69 -22.22
CA ARG A 172 -22.61 25.02 -23.53
C ARG A 172 -21.17 24.95 -23.99
N GLU A 173 -20.37 25.97 -23.71
CA GLU A 173 -18.93 25.99 -23.99
C GLU A 173 -18.19 24.95 -23.15
N GLN A 174 -18.54 24.78 -21.86
CA GLN A 174 -18.02 23.73 -21.01
C GLN A 174 -18.35 22.35 -21.59
N MET A 175 -19.62 22.06 -21.90
CA MET A 175 -20.00 20.78 -22.52
C MET A 175 -19.24 20.50 -23.82
N ASN A 176 -18.98 21.53 -24.63
CA ASN A 176 -18.20 21.37 -25.85
C ASN A 176 -16.72 21.13 -25.56
N SER A 177 -16.17 21.70 -24.48
CA SER A 177 -14.80 21.43 -24.07
C SER A 177 -14.58 20.00 -23.58
N GLU A 178 -15.61 19.38 -22.99
CA GLU A 178 -15.62 17.98 -22.53
C GLU A 178 -15.57 16.94 -23.68
N THR A 179 -15.66 17.37 -24.93
CA THR A 179 -15.38 16.50 -26.08
C THR A 179 -13.91 16.22 -26.31
N ARG A 180 -13.02 16.88 -25.55
CA ARG A 180 -11.56 16.68 -25.63
C ARG A 180 -11.05 16.08 -24.35
N LEU A 181 -10.66 14.81 -24.42
CA LEU A 181 -10.06 14.11 -23.30
C LEU A 181 -8.61 14.55 -23.14
N ARG A 182 -8.25 15.01 -21.95
CA ARG A 182 -6.88 15.48 -21.64
C ARG A 182 -6.25 14.67 -20.55
N ALA A 183 -4.92 14.57 -20.61
CA ALA A 183 -4.12 13.95 -19.55
C ALA A 183 -4.16 14.80 -18.27
N PRO A 184 -4.55 14.24 -17.12
CA PRO A 184 -4.56 14.98 -15.86
C PRO A 184 -3.17 15.14 -15.23
N PHE A 185 -2.21 14.28 -15.62
CA PHE A 185 -0.81 14.29 -15.16
C PHE A 185 0.11 13.67 -16.22
N ASP A 186 1.42 13.82 -16.04
CA ASP A 186 2.43 13.22 -16.91
C ASP A 186 2.51 11.71 -16.67
N GLY A 187 2.52 10.92 -17.75
CA GLY A 187 2.53 9.48 -17.62
C GLY A 187 2.60 8.74 -18.95
N SER A 188 2.31 7.45 -18.90
CA SER A 188 2.22 6.59 -20.08
C SER A 188 0.83 5.98 -20.22
N ILE A 189 0.43 5.73 -21.46
CA ILE A 189 -0.83 5.03 -21.75
C ILE A 189 -0.67 3.55 -21.38
N ASP A 190 -1.49 3.10 -20.42
CA ASP A 190 -1.47 1.73 -19.92
C ASP A 190 -2.40 0.82 -20.73
N ALA A 191 -3.59 1.31 -21.07
CA ALA A 191 -4.55 0.58 -21.90
C ALA A 191 -5.41 1.51 -22.73
N LEU A 192 -5.86 1.02 -23.87
CA LEU A 192 -6.83 1.64 -24.76
C LEU A 192 -8.05 0.73 -24.82
N LEU A 193 -9.23 1.27 -24.45
CA LEU A 193 -10.44 0.48 -24.21
C LEU A 193 -11.50 0.68 -25.31
N VAL A 194 -11.35 1.71 -26.15
CA VAL A 194 -12.32 2.08 -27.20
C VAL A 194 -11.56 2.48 -28.47
N GLU A 195 -12.08 2.07 -29.62
CA GLU A 195 -11.49 2.40 -30.92
C GLU A 195 -12.17 3.60 -31.62
N PRO A 196 -11.43 4.36 -32.45
CA PRO A 196 -12.04 5.41 -33.27
C PRO A 196 -13.20 4.88 -34.13
N GLY A 197 -14.30 5.64 -34.14
CA GLY A 197 -15.54 5.25 -34.81
C GLY A 197 -16.59 4.62 -33.87
N GLU A 198 -16.21 4.18 -32.68
CA GLU A 198 -17.14 3.64 -31.70
C GLU A 198 -17.90 4.75 -30.98
N PHE A 199 -19.13 4.45 -30.56
CA PHE A 199 -19.93 5.33 -29.71
C PHE A 199 -19.52 5.14 -28.23
N VAL A 200 -19.20 6.25 -27.57
CA VAL A 200 -18.83 6.32 -26.16
C VAL A 200 -19.92 7.00 -25.36
N ALA A 201 -20.41 6.34 -24.33
CA ALA A 201 -21.35 6.94 -23.38
C ALA A 201 -20.61 7.83 -22.36
N ALA A 202 -21.31 8.82 -21.80
CA ALA A 202 -20.77 9.61 -20.70
C ALA A 202 -20.38 8.72 -19.51
N GLY A 203 -19.16 8.89 -18.96
CA GLY A 203 -18.62 8.07 -17.87
C GLY A 203 -18.05 6.72 -18.30
N GLN A 204 -18.13 6.32 -19.55
CA GLN A 204 -17.51 5.10 -20.05
C GLN A 204 -15.99 5.25 -20.11
N PRO A 205 -15.21 4.30 -19.54
CA PRO A 205 -13.76 4.29 -19.64
C PRO A 205 -13.29 4.18 -21.09
N VAL A 206 -12.38 5.07 -21.50
CA VAL A 206 -11.82 5.12 -22.86
C VAL A 206 -10.35 4.66 -22.88
N LEU A 207 -9.58 5.07 -21.90
CA LEU A 207 -8.18 4.69 -21.76
C LEU A 207 -7.74 4.73 -20.30
N GLN A 208 -6.64 4.05 -20.01
CA GLN A 208 -5.99 4.08 -18.71
C GLN A 208 -4.63 4.79 -18.84
N LEU A 209 -4.37 5.70 -17.91
CA LEU A 209 -3.14 6.45 -17.79
C LEU A 209 -2.44 6.07 -16.50
N ALA A 210 -1.16 5.75 -16.57
CA ALA A 210 -0.29 5.46 -15.44
C ALA A 210 0.79 6.53 -15.32
N ALA A 211 1.05 7.03 -14.11
CA ALA A 211 2.13 7.98 -13.90
C ALA A 211 3.50 7.33 -14.15
N GLY A 212 4.41 8.08 -14.75
CA GLY A 212 5.77 7.60 -15.04
C GLY A 212 6.67 7.47 -13.83
N SER A 213 6.25 7.96 -12.65
CA SER A 213 7.04 7.96 -11.42
C SER A 213 6.26 7.41 -10.24
N GLY A 214 6.99 6.70 -9.36
CA GLY A 214 6.42 6.08 -8.17
C GLY A 214 5.72 4.77 -8.48
N LEU A 215 6.35 3.69 -8.04
CA LEU A 215 5.78 2.35 -8.09
C LEU A 215 5.32 1.94 -6.69
N GLU A 216 4.32 1.12 -6.64
CA GLU A 216 3.83 0.48 -5.41
C GLU A 216 3.46 -0.97 -5.70
N VAL A 217 3.51 -1.78 -4.67
CA VAL A 217 2.98 -3.14 -4.70
C VAL A 217 1.95 -3.28 -3.59
N GLU A 218 0.84 -3.90 -3.91
CA GLU A 218 -0.17 -4.30 -2.94
C GLU A 218 -0.05 -5.79 -2.70
N VAL A 219 0.11 -6.18 -1.45
CA VAL A 219 0.14 -7.57 -1.01
C VAL A 219 -0.91 -7.81 0.07
N LEU A 220 -1.48 -8.99 0.08
CA LEU A 220 -2.48 -9.39 1.07
C LEU A 220 -1.79 -10.21 2.16
N VAL A 221 -1.84 -9.74 3.39
CA VAL A 221 -1.13 -10.32 4.52
C VAL A 221 -2.04 -10.62 5.71
N PRO A 222 -1.77 -11.67 6.50
CA PRO A 222 -2.51 -11.96 7.73
C PRO A 222 -2.35 -10.85 8.77
N ALA A 223 -3.40 -10.61 9.57
CA ALA A 223 -3.41 -9.59 10.63
C ALA A 223 -2.25 -9.74 11.64
N SER A 224 -1.81 -10.98 11.91
CA SER A 224 -0.72 -11.26 12.84
C SER A 224 0.62 -10.66 12.42
N LEU A 225 0.84 -10.43 11.13
CA LEU A 225 2.07 -9.84 10.58
C LEU A 225 2.02 -8.32 10.51
N LEU A 226 0.83 -7.72 10.65
CA LEU A 226 0.65 -6.27 10.67
C LEU A 226 0.84 -5.67 12.06
N GLN A 227 0.87 -6.51 13.11
CA GLN A 227 1.09 -6.04 14.47
C GLN A 227 2.47 -5.40 14.60
N GLY A 228 2.49 -4.10 14.96
CA GLY A 228 3.74 -3.33 15.10
C GLY A 228 4.32 -2.82 13.78
N LEU A 229 3.64 -3.05 12.65
CA LEU A 229 4.05 -2.47 11.36
C LEU A 229 3.46 -1.07 11.20
N GLU A 230 4.33 -0.08 11.09
CA GLU A 230 3.93 1.33 10.94
C GLU A 230 4.13 1.81 9.50
N VAL A 231 3.35 2.80 9.10
CA VAL A 231 3.56 3.52 7.83
C VAL A 231 4.93 4.19 7.86
N GLY A 232 5.69 4.02 6.78
CA GLY A 232 7.07 4.49 6.68
C GLY A 232 8.11 3.44 7.03
N ALA A 233 7.74 2.29 7.61
CA ALA A 233 8.65 1.18 7.85
C ALA A 233 9.25 0.67 6.54
N THR A 234 10.49 0.19 6.61
CA THR A 234 11.21 -0.34 5.45
C THR A 234 11.11 -1.85 5.41
N LEU A 235 10.72 -2.40 4.27
CA LEU A 235 10.58 -3.84 4.03
C LEU A 235 11.45 -4.27 2.85
N PRO A 236 12.08 -5.44 2.91
CA PRO A 236 12.80 -5.99 1.77
C PRO A 236 11.80 -6.47 0.71
N VAL A 237 12.07 -6.13 -0.54
CA VAL A 237 11.28 -6.52 -1.69
C VAL A 237 12.20 -7.12 -2.74
N TRP A 238 11.82 -8.24 -3.33
CA TRP A 238 12.57 -8.93 -4.37
C TRP A 238 11.77 -8.95 -5.67
N SER A 239 12.46 -8.75 -6.77
CA SER A 239 11.90 -9.06 -8.09
C SER A 239 11.88 -10.57 -8.28
N SER A 240 10.72 -11.10 -8.64
CA SER A 240 10.60 -12.55 -8.93
C SER A 240 11.26 -12.92 -10.27
N LEU A 241 11.58 -11.93 -11.14
CA LEU A 241 12.12 -12.16 -12.47
C LEU A 241 13.65 -12.31 -12.46
N ASP A 242 14.36 -11.39 -11.82
CA ASP A 242 15.82 -11.28 -11.84
C ASP A 242 16.45 -11.36 -10.45
N GLY A 243 15.65 -11.52 -9.39
CA GLY A 243 16.11 -11.59 -8.01
C GLY A 243 16.67 -10.28 -7.46
N GLN A 244 16.51 -9.17 -8.18
CA GLN A 244 16.94 -7.86 -7.69
C GLN A 244 16.20 -7.51 -6.40
N GLN A 245 16.96 -7.02 -5.42
CA GLN A 245 16.41 -6.64 -4.11
C GLN A 245 16.34 -5.12 -3.97
N TRP A 246 15.20 -4.64 -3.47
CA TRP A 246 14.97 -3.25 -3.10
C TRP A 246 14.55 -3.13 -1.64
N GLN A 247 14.72 -1.93 -1.12
CA GLN A 247 14.13 -1.53 0.15
C GLN A 247 12.85 -0.74 -0.13
N GLY A 248 11.71 -1.43 -0.03
CA GLY A 248 10.40 -0.81 -0.15
C GLY A 248 10.02 -0.09 1.15
N ARG A 249 9.18 0.94 1.06
CA ARG A 249 8.65 1.66 2.21
C ARG A 249 7.15 1.43 2.32
N VAL A 250 6.67 1.06 3.49
CA VAL A 250 5.24 0.93 3.77
C VAL A 250 4.53 2.26 3.52
N ALA A 251 3.64 2.30 2.55
CA ALA A 251 2.84 3.47 2.20
C ALA A 251 1.49 3.44 2.92
N GLU A 252 0.84 2.26 2.96
CA GLU A 252 -0.46 2.09 3.59
C GLU A 252 -0.56 0.73 4.25
N VAL A 253 -1.24 0.68 5.40
CA VAL A 253 -1.59 -0.55 6.12
C VAL A 253 -3.12 -0.61 6.22
N GLY A 254 -3.73 -1.56 5.54
CA GLY A 254 -5.17 -1.76 5.57
C GLY A 254 -5.66 -2.12 6.97
N ARG A 255 -6.76 -1.50 7.39
CA ARG A 255 -7.40 -1.76 8.69
C ARG A 255 -8.64 -2.65 8.59
N GLY A 256 -9.05 -3.00 7.38
CA GLY A 256 -10.20 -3.84 7.11
C GLY A 256 -9.85 -4.97 6.15
N SER A 257 -10.28 -6.19 6.46
CA SER A 257 -10.25 -7.28 5.51
C SER A 257 -11.39 -7.10 4.50
N GLY A 258 -11.14 -7.36 3.22
CA GLY A 258 -12.21 -7.47 2.23
C GLY A 258 -13.23 -8.55 2.63
N PHE A 259 -14.46 -8.43 2.13
CA PHE A 259 -15.55 -9.37 2.45
C PHE A 259 -15.10 -10.83 2.33
N GLY A 260 -15.14 -11.57 3.45
CA GLY A 260 -14.83 -13.01 3.49
C GLY A 260 -13.34 -13.38 3.52
N SER A 261 -12.42 -12.43 3.64
CA SER A 261 -10.98 -12.67 3.74
C SER A 261 -10.47 -12.31 5.12
N SER A 262 -9.56 -13.13 5.68
CA SER A 262 -8.76 -12.81 6.88
C SER A 262 -7.44 -12.09 6.56
N LEU A 263 -7.28 -11.68 5.29
CA LEU A 263 -6.09 -10.99 4.81
C LEU A 263 -6.34 -9.49 4.70
N TYR A 264 -5.33 -8.71 4.97
CA TYR A 264 -5.36 -7.25 4.97
C TYR A 264 -4.43 -6.72 3.89
N PRO A 265 -4.84 -5.70 3.13
CA PRO A 265 -3.98 -5.10 2.13
C PRO A 265 -2.85 -4.31 2.80
N LEU A 266 -1.64 -4.55 2.32
CA LEU A 266 -0.44 -3.79 2.66
C LEU A 266 0.11 -3.21 1.36
N VAL A 267 0.24 -1.88 1.30
CA VAL A 267 0.82 -1.19 0.15
C VAL A 267 2.24 -0.75 0.48
N VAL A 268 3.17 -1.16 -0.36
CA VAL A 268 4.59 -0.84 -0.22
C VAL A 268 5.06 -0.06 -1.44
N SER A 269 5.62 1.13 -1.25
CA SER A 269 6.24 1.91 -2.32
C SER A 269 7.61 1.34 -2.69
N LEU A 270 7.88 1.30 -3.98
CA LEU A 270 9.11 0.74 -4.54
C LEU A 270 9.97 1.85 -5.14
N PRO A 271 11.30 1.83 -4.90
CA PRO A 271 12.21 2.81 -5.47
C PRO A 271 12.61 2.50 -6.93
N GLY A 272 12.30 1.31 -7.42
CA GLY A 272 12.68 0.83 -8.76
C GLY A 272 11.80 -0.31 -9.23
N GLY A 273 12.05 -0.80 -10.46
CA GLY A 273 11.26 -1.81 -11.15
C GLY A 273 10.42 -1.21 -12.27
N ARG A 274 9.52 -2.00 -12.82
CA ARG A 274 8.55 -1.59 -13.85
C ARG A 274 7.14 -1.95 -13.42
N ALA A 275 6.16 -1.19 -13.84
CA ALA A 275 4.77 -1.58 -13.68
C ALA A 275 4.52 -2.91 -14.43
N GLY A 276 3.85 -3.86 -13.75
CA GLY A 276 3.64 -5.22 -14.25
C GLY A 276 4.65 -6.25 -13.74
N ASP A 277 5.77 -5.84 -13.15
CA ASP A 277 6.76 -6.77 -12.59
C ASP A 277 6.16 -7.53 -11.40
N ALA A 278 6.36 -8.86 -11.38
CA ALA A 278 6.05 -9.68 -10.22
C ALA A 278 7.13 -9.48 -9.15
N VAL A 279 6.71 -9.17 -7.95
CA VAL A 279 7.60 -8.90 -6.81
C VAL A 279 7.13 -9.62 -5.56
N GLU A 280 8.05 -9.86 -4.64
CA GLU A 280 7.77 -10.47 -3.35
C GLU A 280 8.16 -9.52 -2.23
N VAL A 281 7.25 -9.26 -1.29
CA VAL A 281 7.47 -8.45 -0.11
C VAL A 281 7.76 -9.36 1.08
N GLY A 282 8.89 -9.13 1.75
CA GLY A 282 9.28 -9.88 2.93
C GLY A 282 8.76 -9.25 4.21
N LEU A 283 8.03 -10.03 5.00
CA LEU A 283 7.57 -9.64 6.33
C LEU A 283 8.10 -10.61 7.38
N GLN A 284 8.52 -10.07 8.50
CA GLN A 284 8.94 -10.86 9.66
C GLN A 284 7.86 -10.81 10.74
N PRO A 285 7.49 -11.96 11.32
CA PRO A 285 6.57 -11.95 12.46
C PRO A 285 7.18 -11.16 13.62
N ALA A 286 6.45 -10.24 14.21
CA ALA A 286 6.89 -9.51 15.38
C ALA A 286 7.14 -10.49 16.55
N GLY A 287 8.35 -10.48 17.14
CA GLY A 287 8.64 -11.23 18.35
C GLY A 287 8.90 -12.72 18.18
N ALA A 288 9.11 -13.25 17.00
CA ALA A 288 9.44 -14.66 16.80
C ALA A 288 10.90 -14.98 17.23
N GLN A 289 11.17 -14.95 18.53
CA GLN A 289 12.31 -15.66 19.07
C GLN A 289 12.01 -17.16 18.99
N ARG A 290 12.52 -17.84 17.99
CA ARG A 290 12.45 -19.29 17.92
C ARG A 290 13.60 -19.85 18.73
N LEU A 291 13.25 -20.55 19.79
CA LEU A 291 14.22 -21.36 20.50
C LEU A 291 14.46 -22.64 19.68
N SER A 292 15.68 -22.88 19.27
CA SER A 292 16.06 -24.12 18.59
C SER A 292 16.87 -25.00 19.52
N VAL A 293 16.55 -26.28 19.51
CA VAL A 293 17.33 -27.33 20.22
C VAL A 293 17.76 -28.37 19.19
N PRO A 294 18.94 -28.97 19.34
CA PRO A 294 19.35 -30.06 18.47
C PRO A 294 18.33 -31.20 18.55
N LEU A 295 18.03 -31.85 17.41
CA LEU A 295 17.05 -32.95 17.34
C LEU A 295 17.41 -34.09 18.33
N ALA A 296 18.70 -34.29 18.61
CA ALA A 296 19.19 -35.26 19.59
C ALA A 296 18.79 -34.93 21.05
N ALA A 297 18.35 -33.72 21.34
CA ALA A 297 17.87 -33.31 22.67
C ALA A 297 16.36 -33.59 22.84
N VAL A 298 15.66 -33.97 21.78
CA VAL A 298 14.23 -34.29 21.80
C VAL A 298 14.06 -35.78 22.04
N MET A 299 13.57 -36.13 23.22
CA MET A 299 13.29 -37.52 23.56
C MET A 299 11.79 -37.78 23.49
N ARG A 300 11.42 -38.89 22.86
CA ARG A 300 10.01 -39.33 22.79
C ARG A 300 9.71 -40.10 24.08
N SER A 301 8.77 -39.59 24.87
CA SER A 301 8.26 -40.32 26.04
C SER A 301 7.04 -41.16 25.65
N ALA A 302 6.70 -42.17 26.51
CA ALA A 302 5.49 -42.97 26.30
C ALA A 302 4.20 -42.16 26.42
N GLN A 303 4.27 -40.90 26.87
CA GLN A 303 3.13 -39.99 27.04
C GLN A 303 3.05 -38.91 25.93
N GLY A 304 3.91 -38.97 24.93
CA GLY A 304 4.00 -38.00 23.83
C GLY A 304 5.32 -37.19 23.87
N LEU A 305 5.41 -36.23 22.92
CA LEU A 305 6.53 -35.27 22.86
C LEU A 305 6.41 -34.26 23.96
#